data_6f0faf7814cc4df21fa5644e9db2d02c
#
_entry.id   6f0faf7814cc4df21fa5644e9db2d02c
#
_cell.length_a   1.000
_cell.length_b   1.000
_cell.length_c   1.000
_cell.angle_alpha   90.00
_cell.angle_beta   90.00
_cell.angle_gamma   90.00
#
_symmetry.space_group_name_H-M   'P 1'
#
loop_
_entity.id
_entity.type
_entity.pdbx_description
1 polymer ?
#
loop_
_entity_poly.entity_id
_entity_poly.type
_entity_poly.pdbx_seq_one_letter_code
_entity_poly.pdbx_strand_id
1 'polypeptide(L)'
;MKLDKLVGDRFKERPSDCQIDSHAIMVRGGYIKYMANGIFSSYAPTKRITKKIEQIIREEMDKIDGQEVQFPVVMPASLWQESGRYESIGSELLRFTDRNRMPMVLGMTHEEAAVHLVREYGKSYTKYPFMIYQIQTKFRDEARPRGGLIRVREFTMKDAYSFHTSQEDLEQYYDKCHKAYENI
;
A
#
# COMPACT_ATOMS: atom_id res chain seq x y z
N MET A 1 5.33 12.65 25.28
CA MET A 1 4.64 11.50 25.90
C MET A 1 5.68 10.74 26.69
N LYS A 2 5.39 10.40 27.95
CA LYS A 2 6.31 9.65 28.83
C LYS A 2 6.23 8.16 28.49
N LEU A 3 7.35 7.44 28.62
CA LEU A 3 7.46 6.01 28.31
C LEU A 3 6.56 5.13 29.17
N ASP A 4 6.35 5.53 30.41
CA ASP A 4 5.48 4.86 31.38
C ASP A 4 3.98 4.94 31.04
N LYS A 5 3.62 5.86 30.13
CA LYS A 5 2.25 6.06 29.62
C LYS A 5 2.02 5.49 28.22
N LEU A 6 3.01 4.84 27.63
CA LEU A 6 2.86 4.18 26.34
C LEU A 6 1.97 2.95 26.47
N VAL A 7 0.90 2.91 25.67
CA VAL A 7 0.08 1.71 25.50
C VAL A 7 0.89 0.64 24.78
N GLY A 8 0.87 -0.57 25.28
CA GLY A 8 1.57 -1.74 24.76
C GLY A 8 2.45 -2.40 25.81
N ASP A 9 2.30 -3.72 25.92
CA ASP A 9 3.11 -4.52 26.85
C ASP A 9 4.49 -4.81 26.26
N ARG A 10 5.47 -4.97 27.13
CA ARG A 10 6.83 -5.39 26.78
C ARG A 10 7.12 -6.72 27.45
N PHE A 11 7.70 -7.64 26.71
CA PHE A 11 7.94 -8.99 27.17
C PHE A 11 9.45 -9.29 27.17
N LYS A 12 9.91 -10.02 28.18
CA LYS A 12 11.30 -10.51 28.23
C LYS A 12 11.49 -11.71 27.30
N GLU A 13 10.54 -12.61 27.32
CA GLU A 13 10.60 -13.87 26.59
C GLU A 13 10.22 -13.71 25.12
N ARG A 14 10.80 -14.55 24.26
CA ARG A 14 10.44 -14.63 22.85
C ARG A 14 9.07 -15.32 22.72
N PRO A 15 8.11 -14.71 22.02
CA PRO A 15 6.85 -15.36 21.72
C PRO A 15 7.09 -16.63 20.86
N SER A 16 6.40 -17.72 21.20
CA SER A 16 6.61 -19.04 20.57
C SER A 16 6.25 -19.06 19.06
N ASP A 17 5.38 -18.17 18.64
CA ASP A 17 4.92 -18.02 17.26
C ASP A 17 5.85 -17.15 16.39
N CYS A 18 6.85 -16.49 16.99
CA CYS A 18 7.80 -15.63 16.29
C CYS A 18 9.03 -16.42 15.80
N GLN A 19 9.01 -16.84 14.54
CA GLN A 19 10.10 -17.63 13.94
C GLN A 19 11.37 -16.81 13.69
N ILE A 20 11.24 -15.53 13.30
CA ILE A 20 12.37 -14.65 12.97
C ILE A 20 12.56 -13.57 14.04
N ASP A 21 13.78 -13.07 14.16
CA ASP A 21 14.17 -12.12 15.21
C ASP A 21 13.48 -10.76 15.09
N SER A 22 13.35 -10.24 13.89
CA SER A 22 12.65 -8.97 13.66
C SER A 22 11.20 -9.01 14.14
N HIS A 23 10.47 -10.11 13.87
CA HIS A 23 9.11 -10.31 14.37
C HIS A 23 9.09 -10.38 15.90
N ALA A 24 9.98 -11.21 16.48
CA ALA A 24 10.08 -11.35 17.92
C ALA A 24 10.40 -10.02 18.63
N ILE A 25 11.33 -9.24 18.11
CA ILE A 25 11.71 -7.94 18.66
C ILE A 25 10.55 -6.94 18.59
N MET A 26 9.84 -6.88 17.45
CA MET A 26 8.69 -5.99 17.29
C MET A 26 7.54 -6.32 18.27
N VAL A 27 7.24 -7.58 18.47
CA VAL A 27 6.20 -7.99 19.44
C VAL A 27 6.68 -7.73 20.87
N ARG A 28 7.90 -8.16 21.23
CA ARG A 28 8.48 -7.96 22.57
C ARG A 28 8.61 -6.48 22.94
N GLY A 29 8.97 -5.65 21.98
CA GLY A 29 9.16 -4.21 22.18
C GLY A 29 7.88 -3.39 22.25
N GLY A 30 6.71 -3.99 22.03
CA GLY A 30 5.44 -3.27 21.98
C GLY A 30 5.31 -2.38 20.73
N TYR A 31 5.81 -2.85 19.60
CA TYR A 31 5.67 -2.19 18.29
C TYR A 31 4.43 -2.64 17.56
N ILE A 32 4.17 -3.94 17.51
CA ILE A 32 3.02 -4.54 16.85
C ILE A 32 2.31 -5.54 17.77
N LYS A 33 1.04 -5.77 17.50
CA LYS A 33 0.23 -6.79 18.15
C LYS A 33 -0.45 -7.66 17.10
N TYR A 34 -0.33 -8.96 17.26
CA TYR A 34 -1.04 -9.95 16.44
C TYR A 34 -2.55 -9.77 16.57
N MET A 35 -3.25 -9.77 15.47
CA MET A 35 -4.71 -9.78 15.40
C MET A 35 -5.21 -11.05 14.72
N ALA A 36 -4.66 -11.35 13.55
CA ALA A 36 -4.89 -12.59 12.82
C ALA A 36 -3.65 -12.90 11.96
N ASN A 37 -3.63 -14.06 11.32
CA ASN A 37 -2.51 -14.47 10.48
C ASN A 37 -2.28 -13.46 9.33
N GLY A 38 -1.13 -12.77 9.35
CA GLY A 38 -0.79 -11.71 8.41
C GLY A 38 -1.50 -10.37 8.64
N ILE A 39 -2.16 -10.19 9.79
CA ILE A 39 -2.84 -8.95 10.17
C ILE A 39 -2.38 -8.52 11.55
N PHE A 40 -1.86 -7.30 11.65
CA PHE A 40 -1.27 -6.75 12.88
C PHE A 40 -1.79 -5.35 13.18
N SER A 41 -2.02 -5.09 14.45
CA SER A 41 -2.19 -3.73 14.96
C SER A 41 -0.83 -3.09 15.22
N SER A 42 -0.70 -1.81 14.93
CA SER A 42 0.51 -1.02 15.19
C SER A 42 0.33 -0.14 16.42
N TYR A 43 1.26 -0.25 17.36
CA TYR A 43 1.33 0.67 18.49
C TYR A 43 1.97 2.02 18.11
N ALA A 44 1.91 2.98 19.01
CA ALA A 44 2.40 4.33 18.78
C ALA A 44 3.87 4.42 18.30
N PRO A 45 4.82 3.61 18.77
CA PRO A 45 6.19 3.62 18.24
C PRO A 45 6.24 3.29 16.76
N THR A 46 5.58 2.21 16.33
CA THR A 46 5.50 1.83 14.91
C THR A 46 4.85 2.93 14.08
N LYS A 47 3.72 3.48 14.54
CA LYS A 47 3.04 4.54 13.78
C LYS A 47 3.88 5.80 13.61
N ARG A 48 4.75 6.12 14.57
CA ARG A 48 5.71 7.22 14.44
C ARG A 48 6.82 6.94 13.43
N ILE A 49 7.30 5.70 13.39
CA ILE A 49 8.31 5.25 12.41
C ILE A 49 7.70 5.28 11.00
N THR A 50 6.53 4.68 10.82
CA THR A 50 5.87 4.64 9.51
C THR A 50 5.59 6.04 8.97
N LYS A 51 5.13 6.98 9.82
CA LYS A 51 4.94 8.38 9.41
C LYS A 51 6.23 9.06 8.90
N LYS A 52 7.38 8.74 9.51
CA LYS A 52 8.67 9.29 9.04
C LYS A 52 9.08 8.68 7.70
N ILE A 53 8.89 7.38 7.54
CA ILE A 53 9.14 6.69 6.26
C ILE A 53 8.22 7.24 5.17
N GLU A 54 6.94 7.36 5.46
CA GLU A 54 5.96 7.96 4.54
C GLU A 54 6.33 9.38 4.13
N GLN A 55 6.89 10.18 5.07
CA GLN A 55 7.32 11.55 4.77
C GLN A 55 8.53 11.58 3.84
N ILE A 56 9.52 10.72 4.05
CA ILE A 56 10.68 10.58 3.14
C ILE A 56 10.21 10.20 1.74
N ILE A 57 9.28 9.26 1.65
CA ILE A 57 8.70 8.84 0.36
C ILE A 57 8.00 10.01 -0.33
N ARG A 58 7.19 10.81 0.38
CA ARG A 58 6.53 12.01 -0.17
C ARG A 58 7.54 12.98 -0.74
N GLU A 59 8.58 13.30 0.03
CA GLU A 59 9.60 14.26 -0.38
C GLU A 59 10.31 13.84 -1.68
N GLU A 60 10.57 12.55 -1.86
CA GLU A 60 11.19 12.06 -3.10
C GLU A 60 10.20 11.98 -4.28
N MET A 61 8.93 11.65 -4.02
CA MET A 61 7.90 11.68 -5.07
C MET A 61 7.58 13.10 -5.53
N ASP A 62 7.52 14.05 -4.61
CA ASP A 62 7.26 15.47 -4.93
C ASP A 62 8.39 16.08 -5.77
N LYS A 63 9.66 15.67 -5.56
CA LYS A 63 10.82 16.10 -6.38
C LYS A 63 10.73 15.70 -7.85
N ILE A 64 9.96 14.70 -8.17
CA ILE A 64 9.73 14.22 -9.54
C ILE A 64 8.34 14.58 -10.06
N ASP A 65 7.75 15.66 -9.51
CA ASP A 65 6.43 16.21 -9.89
C ASP A 65 5.26 15.24 -9.65
N GLY A 66 5.40 14.30 -8.70
CA GLY A 66 4.31 13.42 -8.29
C GLY A 66 3.23 14.16 -7.52
N GLN A 67 1.97 13.85 -7.80
CA GLN A 67 0.83 14.42 -7.10
C GLN A 67 0.20 13.38 -6.18
N GLU A 68 0.22 13.64 -4.87
CA GLU A 68 -0.40 12.72 -3.91
C GLU A 68 -1.93 12.77 -4.05
N VAL A 69 -2.53 11.62 -4.25
CA VAL A 69 -3.98 11.40 -4.30
C VAL A 69 -4.36 10.29 -3.32
N GLN A 70 -5.64 10.01 -3.16
CA GLN A 70 -6.09 8.87 -2.36
C GLN A 70 -7.22 8.14 -3.06
N PHE A 71 -7.04 6.84 -3.26
CA PHE A 71 -8.09 5.95 -3.78
C PHE A 71 -8.81 5.24 -2.63
N PRO A 72 -10.08 4.85 -2.81
CA PRO A 72 -10.76 4.02 -1.84
C PRO A 72 -10.16 2.61 -1.76
N VAL A 73 -10.13 2.02 -0.57
CA VAL A 73 -9.69 0.63 -0.37
C VAL A 73 -10.75 -0.36 -0.87
N VAL A 74 -12.03 0.01 -0.72
CA VAL A 74 -13.16 -0.78 -1.20
C VAL A 74 -13.59 -0.23 -2.56
N MET A 75 -13.61 -1.08 -3.58
CA MET A 75 -13.93 -0.69 -4.95
C MET A 75 -15.02 -1.57 -5.54
N PRO A 76 -15.85 -1.04 -6.46
CA PRO A 76 -16.80 -1.86 -7.19
C PRO A 76 -16.07 -2.84 -8.12
N ALA A 77 -16.55 -4.07 -8.20
CA ALA A 77 -15.98 -5.09 -9.08
C ALA A 77 -16.00 -4.70 -10.55
N SER A 78 -16.94 -3.81 -10.96
CA SER A 78 -17.07 -3.35 -12.34
C SER A 78 -15.79 -2.70 -12.91
N LEU A 79 -15.02 -1.98 -12.09
CA LEU A 79 -13.74 -1.41 -12.52
C LEU A 79 -12.72 -2.52 -12.89
N TRP A 80 -12.69 -3.57 -12.12
CA TRP A 80 -11.81 -4.72 -12.34
C TRP A 80 -12.30 -5.62 -13.48
N GLN A 81 -13.61 -5.67 -13.72
CA GLN A 81 -14.21 -6.33 -14.86
C GLN A 81 -13.88 -5.59 -16.18
N GLU A 82 -13.91 -4.25 -16.16
CA GLU A 82 -13.54 -3.41 -17.31
C GLU A 82 -12.09 -3.66 -17.75
N SER A 83 -11.15 -3.84 -16.82
CA SER A 83 -9.76 -4.16 -17.12
C SER A 83 -9.53 -5.64 -17.48
N GLY A 84 -10.51 -6.50 -17.30
CA GLY A 84 -10.39 -7.96 -17.46
C GLY A 84 -9.63 -8.64 -16.29
N ARG A 85 -9.19 -7.89 -15.28
CA ARG A 85 -8.39 -8.43 -14.17
C ARG A 85 -9.23 -9.09 -13.10
N TYR A 86 -10.53 -8.83 -13.05
CA TYR A 86 -11.42 -9.46 -12.08
C TYR A 86 -11.38 -10.99 -12.16
N GLU A 87 -11.37 -11.55 -13.38
CA GLU A 87 -11.31 -12.99 -13.61
C GLU A 87 -9.88 -13.55 -13.67
N SER A 88 -8.92 -12.76 -14.17
CA SER A 88 -7.55 -13.23 -14.36
C SER A 88 -6.72 -13.28 -13.08
N ILE A 89 -7.05 -12.47 -12.06
CA ILE A 89 -6.40 -12.52 -10.75
C ILE A 89 -7.03 -13.64 -9.90
N GLY A 90 -6.18 -14.42 -9.27
CA GLY A 90 -6.58 -15.54 -8.44
C GLY A 90 -7.24 -15.14 -7.10
N SER A 91 -7.19 -16.06 -6.15
CA SER A 91 -7.81 -15.91 -4.82
C SER A 91 -7.18 -14.82 -3.94
N GLU A 92 -6.05 -14.23 -4.33
CA GLU A 92 -5.43 -13.12 -3.62
C GLU A 92 -6.29 -11.85 -3.63
N LEU A 93 -7.12 -11.67 -4.64
CA LEU A 93 -8.12 -10.60 -4.68
C LEU A 93 -9.31 -10.97 -3.80
N LEU A 94 -9.48 -10.27 -2.68
CA LEU A 94 -10.65 -10.48 -1.83
C LEU A 94 -11.89 -9.89 -2.49
N ARG A 95 -12.84 -10.74 -2.81
CA ARG A 95 -14.13 -10.42 -3.41
C ARG A 95 -15.22 -10.58 -2.36
N PHE A 96 -16.16 -9.65 -2.35
CA PHE A 96 -17.32 -9.71 -1.45
C PHE A 96 -18.53 -9.01 -2.07
N THR A 97 -19.64 -9.04 -1.38
CA THR A 97 -20.87 -8.37 -1.80
C THR A 97 -21.29 -7.40 -0.71
N ASP A 98 -21.62 -6.16 -1.08
CA ASP A 98 -22.15 -5.19 -0.13
C ASP A 98 -23.61 -5.52 0.27
N ARG A 99 -24.21 -4.70 1.19
CA ARG A 99 -25.58 -4.93 1.64
C ARG A 99 -26.61 -4.75 0.53
N ASN A 100 -26.29 -4.04 -0.55
CA ASN A 100 -27.13 -3.86 -1.73
C ASN A 100 -26.91 -4.95 -2.79
N ARG A 101 -26.18 -6.01 -2.43
CA ARG A 101 -25.79 -7.12 -3.31
C ARG A 101 -24.90 -6.70 -4.50
N MET A 102 -24.19 -5.58 -4.38
CA MET A 102 -23.23 -5.16 -5.39
C MET A 102 -21.89 -5.89 -5.18
N PRO A 103 -21.34 -6.52 -6.24
CA PRO A 103 -20.01 -7.13 -6.16
C PRO A 103 -18.93 -6.06 -5.93
N MET A 104 -18.09 -6.30 -4.94
CA MET A 104 -17.05 -5.40 -4.49
C MET A 104 -15.73 -6.16 -4.33
N VAL A 105 -14.61 -5.43 -4.31
CA VAL A 105 -13.28 -5.96 -4.03
C VAL A 105 -12.57 -5.10 -2.99
N LEU A 106 -11.66 -5.71 -2.23
CA LEU A 106 -10.66 -4.98 -1.45
C LEU A 106 -9.42 -4.72 -2.32
N GLY A 107 -8.92 -3.49 -2.29
CA GLY A 107 -7.78 -3.05 -3.09
C GLY A 107 -6.50 -3.80 -2.77
N MET A 108 -6.11 -4.73 -3.62
CA MET A 108 -4.79 -5.35 -3.61
C MET A 108 -3.75 -4.51 -4.37
N THR A 109 -4.23 -3.69 -5.29
CA THR A 109 -3.54 -2.69 -6.10
C THR A 109 -4.59 -1.70 -6.62
N HIS A 110 -4.21 -0.59 -7.27
CA HIS A 110 -5.16 0.47 -7.62
C HIS A 110 -4.99 1.02 -9.05
N GLU A 111 -4.48 0.23 -10.00
CA GLU A 111 -4.38 0.66 -11.40
C GLU A 111 -5.73 1.08 -11.96
N GLU A 112 -6.77 0.31 -11.71
CA GLU A 112 -8.13 0.58 -12.16
C GLU A 112 -8.67 1.90 -11.58
N ALA A 113 -8.43 2.13 -10.30
CA ALA A 113 -8.85 3.37 -9.64
C ALA A 113 -8.06 4.58 -10.14
N ALA A 114 -6.76 4.41 -10.42
CA ALA A 114 -5.92 5.47 -10.99
C ALA A 114 -6.40 5.87 -12.38
N VAL A 115 -6.63 4.92 -13.26
CA VAL A 115 -7.18 5.18 -14.61
C VAL A 115 -8.57 5.82 -14.52
N HIS A 116 -9.44 5.31 -13.64
CA HIS A 116 -10.77 5.88 -13.43
C HIS A 116 -10.70 7.34 -12.98
N LEU A 117 -9.80 7.69 -12.05
CA LEU A 117 -9.65 9.07 -11.56
C LEU A 117 -9.22 10.03 -12.67
N VAL A 118 -8.26 9.61 -13.52
CA VAL A 118 -7.68 10.51 -14.53
C VAL A 118 -8.33 10.41 -15.91
N ARG A 119 -9.32 9.55 -16.09
CA ARG A 119 -9.95 9.28 -17.40
C ARG A 119 -10.45 10.54 -18.12
N GLU A 120 -11.09 11.45 -17.39
CA GLU A 120 -11.57 12.70 -17.97
C GLU A 120 -10.45 13.72 -18.16
N TYR A 121 -9.52 13.81 -17.22
CA TYR A 121 -8.36 14.70 -17.30
C TYR A 121 -7.44 14.35 -18.47
N GLY A 122 -7.19 13.07 -18.68
CA GLY A 122 -6.29 12.54 -19.72
C GLY A 122 -6.84 12.54 -21.14
N LYS A 123 -8.02 13.10 -21.39
CA LYS A 123 -8.58 13.21 -22.76
C LYS A 123 -7.80 14.16 -23.68
N SER A 124 -7.03 15.09 -23.13
CA SER A 124 -6.22 16.02 -23.92
C SER A 124 -4.73 15.68 -23.80
N TYR A 125 -4.06 15.51 -24.94
CA TYR A 125 -2.62 15.26 -25.00
C TYR A 125 -1.79 16.39 -24.36
N THR A 126 -2.34 17.62 -24.30
CA THR A 126 -1.66 18.77 -23.68
C THR A 126 -1.52 18.66 -22.16
N LYS A 127 -2.17 17.66 -21.54
CA LYS A 127 -2.10 17.41 -20.10
C LYS A 127 -0.95 16.47 -19.71
N TYR A 128 -0.37 15.78 -20.69
CA TYR A 128 0.72 14.83 -20.47
C TYR A 128 2.10 15.50 -20.55
N PRO A 129 3.14 14.97 -19.89
CA PRO A 129 3.06 13.85 -18.95
C PRO A 129 2.58 14.30 -17.57
N PHE A 130 2.10 13.37 -16.77
CA PHE A 130 1.80 13.60 -15.36
C PHE A 130 1.91 12.30 -14.56
N MET A 131 2.10 12.41 -13.25
CA MET A 131 2.15 11.29 -12.33
C MET A 131 1.31 11.57 -11.09
N ILE A 132 0.53 10.59 -10.70
CA ILE A 132 -0.19 10.55 -9.42
C ILE A 132 0.33 9.39 -8.58
N TYR A 133 0.35 9.56 -7.26
CA TYR A 133 0.72 8.50 -6.35
C TYR A 133 -0.15 8.54 -5.09
N GLN A 134 -0.16 7.45 -4.36
CA GLN A 134 -0.79 7.39 -3.05
C GLN A 134 0.08 6.62 -2.06
N ILE A 135 -0.18 6.83 -0.77
CA ILE A 135 0.29 5.98 0.32
C ILE A 135 -0.97 5.44 1.00
N GLN A 136 -1.31 4.19 0.72
CA GLN A 136 -2.60 3.62 1.10
C GLN A 136 -2.47 2.16 1.52
N THR A 137 -3.35 1.74 2.39
CA THR A 137 -3.54 0.34 2.77
C THR A 137 -3.91 -0.50 1.55
N LYS A 138 -3.28 -1.67 1.45
CA LYS A 138 -3.60 -2.74 0.51
C LYS A 138 -4.01 -3.98 1.29
N PHE A 139 -4.89 -4.75 0.69
CA PHE A 139 -5.21 -6.08 1.19
C PHE A 139 -4.99 -7.12 0.11
N ARG A 140 -4.17 -8.12 0.42
CA ARG A 140 -3.95 -9.32 -0.40
C ARG A 140 -4.24 -10.55 0.43
N ASP A 141 -5.16 -11.40 -0.02
CA ASP A 141 -5.48 -12.63 0.71
C ASP A 141 -4.35 -13.66 0.54
N GLU A 142 -3.20 -13.30 1.11
CA GLU A 142 -1.97 -14.08 1.07
C GLU A 142 -2.17 -15.44 1.75
N ALA A 143 -1.93 -16.50 1.02
CA ALA A 143 -2.16 -17.87 1.49
C ALA A 143 -1.20 -18.29 2.63
N ARG A 144 0.03 -17.73 2.66
CA ARG A 144 1.08 -18.12 3.61
C ARG A 144 1.78 -16.89 4.21
N PRO A 145 1.08 -16.08 5.02
CA PRO A 145 1.71 -14.96 5.72
C PRO A 145 2.80 -15.47 6.66
N ARG A 146 3.92 -14.75 6.76
CA ARG A 146 5.04 -15.14 7.62
C ARG A 146 5.99 -13.99 7.90
N GLY A 147 6.79 -14.13 8.97
CA GLY A 147 7.87 -13.21 9.26
C GLY A 147 7.40 -11.85 9.78
N GLY A 148 6.33 -11.81 10.59
CA GLY A 148 5.79 -10.56 11.12
C GLY A 148 5.30 -9.65 10.00
N LEU A 149 5.96 -8.51 9.77
CA LEU A 149 5.58 -7.54 8.73
C LEU A 149 6.21 -7.80 7.36
N ILE A 150 6.96 -8.90 7.15
CA ILE A 150 7.64 -9.17 5.87
C ILE A 150 6.64 -9.66 4.82
N ARG A 151 5.76 -10.59 5.19
CA ARG A 151 4.74 -11.13 4.29
C ARG A 151 3.40 -11.18 5.02
N VAL A 152 2.57 -10.21 4.74
CA VAL A 152 1.31 -9.92 5.44
C VAL A 152 0.15 -9.85 4.47
N ARG A 153 -1.07 -9.82 4.99
CA ARG A 153 -2.29 -9.64 4.21
C ARG A 153 -2.68 -8.19 4.08
N GLU A 154 -2.52 -7.42 5.16
CA GLU A 154 -2.81 -5.99 5.17
C GLU A 154 -1.53 -5.19 5.42
N PHE A 155 -1.24 -4.22 4.55
CA PHE A 155 -0.03 -3.40 4.61
C PHE A 155 -0.24 -2.06 3.91
N THR A 156 0.61 -1.09 4.24
CA THR A 156 0.66 0.20 3.54
C THR A 156 1.65 0.12 2.39
N MET A 157 1.25 0.62 1.22
CA MET A 157 2.08 0.71 0.02
C MET A 157 2.07 2.13 -0.51
N LYS A 158 3.22 2.63 -0.95
CA LYS A 158 3.28 3.71 -1.91
C LYS A 158 3.20 3.10 -3.31
N ASP A 159 2.20 3.46 -4.05
CA ASP A 159 2.02 3.11 -5.45
C ASP A 159 1.85 4.38 -6.30
N ALA A 160 2.54 4.43 -7.43
CA ALA A 160 2.57 5.56 -8.32
C ALA A 160 2.21 5.14 -9.75
N TYR A 161 1.54 6.01 -10.45
CA TYR A 161 1.00 5.79 -11.79
C TYR A 161 1.34 6.99 -12.65
N SER A 162 2.13 6.81 -13.68
CA SER A 162 2.53 7.85 -14.61
C SER A 162 1.90 7.65 -15.99
N PHE A 163 1.59 8.76 -16.64
CA PHE A 163 0.87 8.79 -17.90
C PHE A 163 1.65 9.61 -18.90
N HIS A 164 1.87 9.04 -20.10
CA HIS A 164 2.79 9.56 -21.11
C HIS A 164 2.18 9.49 -22.51
N THR A 165 2.71 10.29 -23.45
CA THR A 165 2.29 10.28 -24.84
C THR A 165 3.23 9.47 -25.73
N SER A 166 4.42 9.10 -25.25
CA SER A 166 5.39 8.29 -25.99
C SER A 166 6.11 7.31 -25.07
N GLN A 167 6.63 6.25 -25.66
CA GLN A 167 7.44 5.27 -24.95
C GLN A 167 8.74 5.89 -24.42
N GLU A 168 9.38 6.74 -25.20
CA GLU A 168 10.60 7.43 -24.82
C GLU A 168 10.41 8.31 -23.56
N ASP A 169 9.34 9.09 -23.51
CA ASP A 169 9.00 9.92 -22.34
C ASP A 169 8.74 9.06 -21.10
N LEU A 170 8.05 7.93 -21.26
CA LEU A 170 7.80 6.97 -20.19
C LEU A 170 9.13 6.38 -19.65
N GLU A 171 10.04 5.98 -20.51
CA GLU A 171 11.33 5.41 -20.12
C GLU A 171 12.19 6.44 -19.37
N GLN A 172 12.27 7.67 -19.86
CA GLN A 172 12.97 8.76 -19.17
C GLN A 172 12.37 9.06 -17.79
N TYR A 173 11.06 9.00 -17.68
CA TYR A 173 10.39 9.20 -16.40
C TYR A 173 10.60 8.01 -15.45
N TYR A 174 10.64 6.79 -15.98
CA TYR A 174 10.98 5.59 -15.21
C TYR A 174 12.36 5.70 -14.56
N ASP A 175 13.36 6.21 -15.30
CA ASP A 175 14.70 6.45 -14.75
C ASP A 175 14.69 7.51 -13.63
N LYS A 176 13.88 8.56 -13.75
CA LYS A 176 13.66 9.52 -12.66
C LYS A 176 13.05 8.85 -11.41
N CYS A 177 12.06 7.99 -11.60
CA CYS A 177 11.46 7.22 -10.51
C CYS A 177 12.49 6.28 -9.86
N HIS A 178 13.30 5.59 -10.66
CA HIS A 178 14.37 4.73 -10.16
C HIS A 178 15.33 5.52 -9.25
N LYS A 179 15.76 6.70 -9.71
CA LYS A 179 16.63 7.58 -8.93
C LYS A 179 15.99 8.06 -7.63
N ALA A 180 14.69 8.39 -7.65
CA ALA A 180 13.96 8.74 -6.45
C ALA A 180 13.91 7.56 -5.45
N TYR A 181 13.75 6.34 -5.94
CA TYR A 181 13.75 5.14 -5.07
C TYR A 181 15.12 4.83 -4.47
N GLU A 182 16.22 5.13 -5.18
CA GLU A 182 17.58 5.03 -4.62
C GLU A 182 17.79 6.02 -3.45
N ASN A 183 17.10 7.15 -3.45
CA ASN A 183 17.22 8.17 -2.41
C ASN A 183 16.35 7.86 -1.17
N ILE A 184 15.31 7.00 -1.29
CA ILE A 184 14.45 6.56 -0.20
C ILE A 184 15.14 5.48 0.65
#